data_0821063f640351dc635410f528e644a2
#
_entry.id   0821063f640351dc635410f528e644a2
#
_cell.length_a   1.000
_cell.length_b   1.000
_cell.length_c   1.000
_cell.angle_alpha   90.00
_cell.angle_beta   90.00
_cell.angle_gamma   90.00
#
_symmetry.space_group_name_H-M   'P 1'
#
loop_
_entity.id
_entity.type
_entity.pdbx_description
1 polymer ?
#
loop_
_entity_poly.entity_id
_entity_poly.type
_entity_poly.pdbx_seq_one_letter_code
_entity_poly.pdbx_strand_id
1 'polypeptide(L)'
;HLFAFEVESNIIKLSVKKMMTKPLGFFANRESGNLRKTIVDGAGETHTMLAHQLPDFAMTIVSPIVLLVFFFLFDWRLGLVSLIPMVISILLMATMSTKKGMKMREEYYEGLANLSAESVEYVRGIPVVKTFAQSVESFERFYSLIVKMKDFVVRWSMGFKNKMSLYEAISSSTAFFLVPVAIMLITTGGDMRQVLGNSVIYLLIGPVFGVFMMRSASIQNFIYLAELALDKIDAALDYDDFAYGRKTAIEDGLEFRNVSFSYGKEKVLDNVSFKVNKGETVALVGAS
;
A
#
# COMPACT_ATOMS: atom_id res chain seq x y z
N HIS A 1 4.15 -18.24 5.55
CA HIS A 1 2.73 -18.29 5.16
C HIS A 1 1.79 -18.52 6.36
N LEU A 2 2.00 -19.56 7.20
CA LEU A 2 1.11 -19.81 8.36
C LEU A 2 0.97 -18.58 9.25
N PHE A 3 2.07 -17.93 9.61
CA PHE A 3 2.06 -16.70 10.38
C PHE A 3 1.30 -15.57 9.68
N ALA A 4 1.48 -15.41 8.37
CA ALA A 4 0.79 -14.37 7.59
C ALA A 4 -0.74 -14.60 7.56
N PHE A 5 -1.19 -15.84 7.40
CA PHE A 5 -2.61 -16.20 7.48
C PHE A 5 -3.20 -15.97 8.88
N GLU A 6 -2.42 -16.24 9.93
CA GLU A 6 -2.86 -15.98 11.30
C GLU A 6 -3.04 -14.48 11.55
N VAL A 7 -2.09 -13.64 11.09
CA VAL A 7 -2.19 -12.18 11.20
C VAL A 7 -3.39 -11.65 10.41
N GLU A 8 -3.56 -12.05 9.15
CA GLU A 8 -4.71 -11.70 8.32
C GLU A 8 -6.04 -12.05 9.00
N SER A 9 -6.17 -13.30 9.47
CA SER A 9 -7.36 -13.78 10.17
C SER A 9 -7.63 -12.98 11.45
N ASN A 10 -6.58 -12.61 12.18
CA ASN A 10 -6.71 -11.84 13.42
C ASN A 10 -7.11 -10.38 13.13
N ILE A 11 -6.58 -9.74 12.08
CA ILE A 11 -7.01 -8.41 11.65
C ILE A 11 -8.52 -8.42 11.35
N ILE A 12 -8.99 -9.40 10.57
CA ILE A 12 -10.41 -9.53 10.22
C ILE A 12 -11.25 -9.75 11.49
N LYS A 13 -10.86 -10.69 12.37
CA LYS A 13 -11.58 -10.99 13.61
C LYS A 13 -11.66 -9.78 14.54
N LEU A 14 -10.55 -9.08 14.74
CA LEU A 14 -10.50 -7.88 15.59
C LEU A 14 -11.35 -6.75 15.02
N SER A 15 -11.30 -6.54 13.70
CA SER A 15 -12.13 -5.56 13.01
C SER A 15 -13.62 -5.85 13.16
N VAL A 16 -14.04 -7.11 12.97
CA VAL A 16 -15.42 -7.55 13.18
C VAL A 16 -15.83 -7.36 14.63
N LYS A 17 -14.98 -7.77 15.59
CA LYS A 17 -15.25 -7.56 17.02
C LYS A 17 -15.42 -6.07 17.36
N LYS A 18 -14.57 -5.20 16.79
CA LYS A 18 -14.67 -3.74 16.98
C LYS A 18 -15.95 -3.18 16.34
N MET A 19 -16.39 -3.72 15.20
CA MET A 19 -17.69 -3.33 14.60
C MET A 19 -18.87 -3.71 15.50
N MET A 20 -18.82 -4.86 16.19
CA MET A 20 -19.91 -5.30 17.08
C MET A 20 -20.10 -4.40 18.31
N THR A 21 -19.09 -3.59 18.68
CA THR A 21 -19.22 -2.59 19.75
C THR A 21 -19.81 -1.28 19.29
N LYS A 22 -20.03 -1.08 17.98
CA LYS A 22 -20.52 0.19 17.44
C LYS A 22 -22.04 0.30 17.51
N PRO A 23 -22.60 1.52 17.66
CA PRO A 23 -24.04 1.76 17.63
C PRO A 23 -24.61 1.54 16.22
N LEU A 24 -25.93 1.33 16.14
CA LEU A 24 -26.61 1.13 14.84
C LEU A 24 -26.40 2.29 13.87
N GLY A 25 -26.27 3.52 14.36
CA GLY A 25 -25.95 4.71 13.55
C GLY A 25 -24.63 4.64 12.79
N PHE A 26 -23.68 3.84 13.28
CA PHE A 26 -22.43 3.55 12.56
C PHE A 26 -22.70 2.90 11.19
N PHE A 27 -23.70 2.01 11.13
CA PHE A 27 -24.04 1.25 9.92
C PHE A 27 -25.00 2.00 8.99
N ALA A 28 -25.75 2.97 9.50
CA ALA A 28 -26.79 3.67 8.74
C ALA A 28 -26.26 4.41 7.50
N ASN A 29 -25.06 4.98 7.61
CA ASN A 29 -24.42 5.79 6.55
C ASN A 29 -23.24 5.08 5.89
N ARG A 30 -23.05 3.78 6.11
CA ARG A 30 -21.92 3.01 5.60
C ARG A 30 -22.39 1.76 4.85
N GLU A 31 -21.98 1.64 3.61
CA GLU A 31 -22.26 0.42 2.83
C GLU A 31 -21.49 -0.77 3.40
N SER A 32 -22.22 -1.83 3.77
CA SER A 32 -21.62 -3.06 4.32
C SER A 32 -20.60 -3.69 3.36
N GLY A 33 -20.83 -3.59 2.05
CA GLY A 33 -19.89 -4.04 1.02
C GLY A 33 -18.57 -3.29 1.03
N ASN A 34 -18.61 -1.99 1.26
CA ASN A 34 -17.39 -1.16 1.35
C ASN A 34 -16.60 -1.45 2.64
N LEU A 35 -17.28 -1.59 3.78
CA LEU A 35 -16.64 -2.00 5.04
C LEU A 35 -15.96 -3.38 4.92
N ARG A 36 -16.69 -4.35 4.35
CA ARG A 36 -16.12 -5.68 4.10
C ARG A 36 -14.89 -5.60 3.21
N LYS A 37 -14.98 -4.87 2.09
CA LYS A 37 -13.85 -4.69 1.16
C LYS A 37 -12.65 -4.07 1.86
N THR A 38 -12.83 -2.96 2.58
CA THR A 38 -11.75 -2.28 3.30
C THR A 38 -11.04 -3.21 4.27
N ILE A 39 -11.79 -4.02 5.03
CA ILE A 39 -11.22 -4.92 6.05
C ILE A 39 -10.54 -6.12 5.39
N VAL A 40 -11.21 -6.79 4.44
CA VAL A 40 -10.69 -8.03 3.85
C VAL A 40 -9.53 -7.74 2.91
N ASP A 41 -9.65 -6.73 2.04
CA ASP A 41 -8.58 -6.36 1.11
C ASP A 41 -7.37 -5.79 1.89
N GLY A 42 -7.62 -4.98 2.93
CA GLY A 42 -6.55 -4.44 3.77
C GLY A 42 -5.81 -5.52 4.57
N ALA A 43 -6.52 -6.52 5.09
CA ALA A 43 -5.90 -7.68 5.73
C ALA A 43 -5.08 -8.50 4.72
N GLY A 44 -5.55 -8.65 3.48
CA GLY A 44 -4.86 -9.30 2.37
C GLY A 44 -3.56 -8.59 1.95
N GLU A 45 -3.53 -7.26 1.95
CA GLU A 45 -2.29 -6.49 1.71
C GLU A 45 -1.24 -6.77 2.79
N THR A 46 -1.67 -6.84 4.06
CA THR A 46 -0.78 -7.20 5.18
C THR A 46 -0.26 -8.63 5.04
N HIS A 47 -1.12 -9.58 4.62
CA HIS A 47 -0.71 -10.95 4.31
C HIS A 47 0.36 -10.97 3.21
N THR A 48 0.13 -10.28 2.10
CA THR A 48 1.04 -10.21 0.96
C THR A 48 2.41 -9.69 1.40
N MET A 49 2.45 -8.64 2.21
CA MET A 49 3.69 -8.11 2.77
C MET A 49 4.41 -9.15 3.64
N LEU A 50 3.73 -9.81 4.57
CA LEU A 50 4.34 -10.77 5.50
C LEU A 50 4.74 -12.08 4.82
N ALA A 51 3.92 -12.61 3.92
CA ALA A 51 4.15 -13.92 3.31
C ALA A 51 5.19 -13.89 2.19
N HIS A 52 5.22 -12.82 1.41
CA HIS A 52 6.01 -12.75 0.19
C HIS A 52 7.18 -11.76 0.29
N GLN A 53 7.00 -10.63 0.98
CA GLN A 53 8.04 -9.60 1.03
C GLN A 53 9.00 -9.75 2.21
N LEU A 54 8.60 -10.39 3.30
CA LEU A 54 9.48 -10.61 4.46
C LEU A 54 10.70 -11.50 4.11
N PRO A 55 10.55 -12.62 3.37
CA PRO A 55 11.70 -13.37 2.90
C PRO A 55 12.61 -12.58 1.96
N ASP A 56 12.03 -11.79 1.05
CA ASP A 56 12.78 -10.92 0.15
C ASP A 56 13.54 -9.81 0.91
N PHE A 57 12.98 -9.32 2.02
CA PHE A 57 13.65 -8.39 2.92
C PHE A 57 14.91 -9.00 3.54
N ALA A 58 14.82 -10.23 4.04
CA ALA A 58 15.96 -10.94 4.59
C ALA A 58 17.07 -11.13 3.52
N MET A 59 16.68 -11.52 2.30
CA MET A 59 17.60 -11.66 1.16
C MET A 59 18.23 -10.31 0.77
N THR A 60 17.49 -9.23 0.82
CA THR A 60 17.97 -7.87 0.48
C THR A 60 19.03 -7.38 1.47
N ILE A 61 18.99 -7.80 2.73
CA ILE A 61 20.01 -7.45 3.74
C ILE A 61 21.19 -8.41 3.67
N VAL A 62 20.94 -9.71 3.63
CA VAL A 62 21.99 -10.74 3.70
C VAL A 62 22.83 -10.78 2.44
N SER A 63 22.19 -10.67 1.25
CA SER A 63 22.89 -10.84 -0.01
C SER A 63 23.97 -9.78 -0.30
N PRO A 64 23.79 -8.48 -0.04
CA PRO A 64 24.87 -7.51 -0.17
C PRO A 64 26.05 -7.79 0.76
N ILE A 65 25.77 -8.27 1.98
CA ILE A 65 26.83 -8.61 2.96
C ILE A 65 27.64 -9.80 2.44
N VAL A 66 26.97 -10.83 1.97
CA VAL A 66 27.60 -12.01 1.37
C VAL A 66 28.42 -11.62 0.15
N LEU A 67 27.89 -10.76 -0.73
CA LEU A 67 28.60 -10.23 -1.88
C LEU A 67 29.86 -9.45 -1.49
N LEU A 68 29.79 -8.59 -0.47
CA LEU A 68 30.94 -7.87 0.05
C LEU A 68 32.03 -8.82 0.52
N VAL A 69 31.68 -9.84 1.32
CA VAL A 69 32.63 -10.86 1.75
C VAL A 69 33.24 -11.56 0.54
N PHE A 70 32.41 -11.92 -0.44
CA PHE A 70 32.86 -12.61 -1.66
C PHE A 70 33.85 -11.78 -2.47
N PHE A 71 33.63 -10.45 -2.57
CA PHE A 71 34.53 -9.56 -3.28
C PHE A 71 35.94 -9.52 -2.69
N PHE A 72 36.10 -9.77 -1.40
CA PHE A 72 37.42 -9.77 -0.74
C PHE A 72 38.07 -11.15 -0.63
N LEU A 73 37.32 -12.23 -0.90
CA LEU A 73 37.85 -13.61 -0.79
C LEU A 73 38.83 -14.00 -1.90
N PHE A 74 38.65 -13.50 -3.12
CA PHE A 74 39.43 -13.91 -4.29
C PHE A 74 40.58 -12.95 -4.58
N ASP A 75 40.29 -11.69 -4.81
CA ASP A 75 41.30 -10.64 -5.02
C ASP A 75 40.75 -9.30 -4.53
N TRP A 76 41.30 -8.80 -3.45
CA TRP A 76 40.84 -7.56 -2.82
C TRP A 76 40.92 -6.34 -3.75
N ARG A 77 41.86 -6.32 -4.73
CA ARG A 77 42.06 -5.24 -5.70
C ARG A 77 40.90 -5.18 -6.69
N LEU A 78 40.56 -6.34 -7.28
CA LEU A 78 39.39 -6.48 -8.15
C LEU A 78 38.09 -6.25 -7.38
N GLY A 79 38.05 -6.69 -6.12
CA GLY A 79 36.92 -6.45 -5.22
C GLY A 79 36.68 -4.97 -4.97
N LEU A 80 37.70 -4.18 -4.64
CA LEU A 80 37.59 -2.74 -4.45
C LEU A 80 37.06 -2.03 -5.71
N VAL A 81 37.55 -2.43 -6.88
CA VAL A 81 37.08 -1.86 -8.14
C VAL A 81 35.62 -2.19 -8.42
N SER A 82 35.19 -3.41 -8.09
CA SER A 82 33.79 -3.84 -8.25
C SER A 82 32.84 -3.12 -7.28
N LEU A 83 33.33 -2.54 -6.18
CA LEU A 83 32.54 -1.69 -5.29
C LEU A 83 32.22 -0.31 -5.88
N ILE A 84 32.99 0.19 -6.84
CA ILE A 84 32.79 1.52 -7.42
C ILE A 84 31.39 1.68 -8.02
N PRO A 85 30.94 0.83 -8.98
CA PRO A 85 29.58 0.95 -9.51
C PRO A 85 28.53 0.71 -8.45
N MET A 86 28.77 -0.11 -7.45
CA MET A 86 27.89 -0.37 -6.33
C MET A 86 27.65 0.90 -5.49
N VAL A 87 28.72 1.58 -5.09
CA VAL A 87 28.63 2.82 -4.30
C VAL A 87 27.94 3.93 -5.09
N ILE A 88 28.28 4.09 -6.37
CA ILE A 88 27.64 5.09 -7.22
C ILE A 88 26.13 4.78 -7.38
N SER A 89 25.75 3.51 -7.53
CA SER A 89 24.36 3.09 -7.61
C SER A 89 23.58 3.38 -6.33
N ILE A 90 24.16 3.16 -5.15
CA ILE A 90 23.55 3.53 -3.85
C ILE A 90 23.33 5.04 -3.77
N LEU A 91 24.33 5.84 -4.13
CA LEU A 91 24.23 7.29 -4.10
C LEU A 91 23.15 7.79 -5.05
N LEU A 92 23.08 7.26 -6.27
CA LEU A 92 22.02 7.59 -7.23
C LEU A 92 20.63 7.23 -6.68
N MET A 93 20.47 6.03 -6.11
CA MET A 93 19.22 5.59 -5.51
C MET A 93 18.79 6.50 -4.36
N ALA A 94 19.72 6.91 -3.50
CA ALA A 94 19.46 7.85 -2.42
C ALA A 94 18.92 9.20 -2.93
N THR A 95 19.38 9.68 -4.09
CA THR A 95 18.86 10.92 -4.71
C THR A 95 17.43 10.77 -5.26
N MET A 96 16.95 9.55 -5.44
CA MET A 96 15.59 9.27 -5.91
C MET A 96 14.61 9.11 -4.74
N SER A 97 15.06 8.64 -3.58
CA SER A 97 14.27 8.46 -2.36
C SER A 97 14.15 9.78 -1.58
N THR A 98 13.50 10.78 -2.17
CA THR A 98 13.32 12.11 -1.56
C THR A 98 11.90 12.29 -1.04
N LYS A 99 11.68 13.26 -0.12
CA LYS A 99 10.34 13.66 0.33
C LYS A 99 9.39 13.99 -0.85
N LYS A 100 9.93 14.59 -1.92
CA LYS A 100 9.17 14.86 -3.15
C LYS A 100 8.74 13.57 -3.85
N GLY A 101 9.60 12.54 -3.90
CA GLY A 101 9.26 11.23 -4.46
C GLY A 101 8.17 10.51 -3.65
N MET A 102 8.22 10.63 -2.31
CA MET A 102 7.17 10.07 -1.44
C MET A 102 5.82 10.76 -1.67
N LYS A 103 5.80 12.09 -1.74
CA LYS A 103 4.57 12.85 -2.05
C LYS A 103 3.99 12.49 -3.42
N MET A 104 4.84 12.33 -4.45
CA MET A 104 4.37 11.91 -5.78
C MET A 104 3.80 10.48 -5.75
N ARG A 105 4.31 9.60 -4.89
CA ARG A 105 3.74 8.26 -4.69
C ARG A 105 2.35 8.32 -4.05
N GLU A 106 2.19 9.15 -3.02
CA GLU A 106 0.90 9.40 -2.38
C GLU A 106 -0.12 9.94 -3.38
N GLU A 107 0.22 10.97 -4.14
CA GLU A 107 -0.62 11.53 -5.22
C GLU A 107 -0.98 10.48 -6.29
N TYR A 108 -0.08 9.54 -6.59
CA TYR A 108 -0.35 8.43 -7.51
C TYR A 108 -1.43 7.49 -6.98
N TYR A 109 -1.32 7.05 -5.72
CA TYR A 109 -2.31 6.13 -5.13
C TYR A 109 -3.65 6.79 -4.87
N GLU A 110 -3.66 8.07 -4.50
CA GLU A 110 -4.88 8.88 -4.41
C GLU A 110 -5.55 9.01 -5.79
N GLY A 111 -4.78 9.31 -6.82
CA GLY A 111 -5.27 9.36 -8.20
C GLY A 111 -5.86 8.03 -8.69
N LEU A 112 -5.24 6.89 -8.34
CA LEU A 112 -5.78 5.57 -8.65
C LEU A 112 -7.08 5.28 -7.90
N ALA A 113 -7.18 5.67 -6.63
CA ALA A 113 -8.40 5.50 -5.83
C ALA A 113 -9.56 6.31 -6.42
N ASN A 114 -9.32 7.56 -6.79
CA ASN A 114 -10.30 8.43 -7.44
C ASN A 114 -10.74 7.88 -8.81
N LEU A 115 -9.80 7.40 -9.61
CA LEU A 115 -10.09 6.77 -10.90
C LEU A 115 -10.94 5.50 -10.74
N SER A 116 -10.64 4.68 -9.73
CA SER A 116 -11.41 3.47 -9.42
C SER A 116 -12.83 3.81 -8.97
N ALA A 117 -13.02 4.80 -8.11
CA ALA A 117 -14.34 5.25 -7.66
C ALA A 117 -15.21 5.75 -8.82
N GLU A 118 -14.65 6.62 -9.66
CA GLU A 118 -15.36 7.16 -10.82
C GLU A 118 -15.65 6.09 -11.88
N SER A 119 -14.78 5.08 -12.03
CA SER A 119 -15.01 3.92 -12.91
C SER A 119 -16.23 3.14 -12.49
N VAL A 120 -16.42 2.91 -11.18
CA VAL A 120 -17.62 2.22 -10.66
C VAL A 120 -18.87 3.04 -10.90
N GLU A 121 -18.84 4.35 -10.67
CA GLU A 121 -19.96 5.25 -10.96
C GLU A 121 -20.30 5.27 -12.45
N TYR A 122 -19.30 5.33 -13.32
CA TYR A 122 -19.49 5.26 -14.76
C TYR A 122 -20.20 3.97 -15.18
N VAL A 123 -19.73 2.81 -14.69
CA VAL A 123 -20.36 1.50 -15.02
C VAL A 123 -21.81 1.43 -14.52
N ARG A 124 -22.09 1.94 -13.32
CA ARG A 124 -23.45 2.03 -12.79
C ARG A 124 -24.35 2.95 -13.62
N GLY A 125 -23.80 4.00 -14.20
CA GLY A 125 -24.53 4.96 -15.04
C GLY A 125 -24.80 4.48 -16.48
N ILE A 126 -24.10 3.46 -16.99
CA ILE A 126 -24.24 2.98 -18.37
C ILE A 126 -25.69 2.65 -18.77
N PRO A 127 -26.52 1.96 -17.95
CA PRO A 127 -27.92 1.69 -18.31
C PRO A 127 -28.74 2.96 -18.53
N VAL A 128 -28.54 3.98 -17.66
CA VAL A 128 -29.22 5.27 -17.75
C VAL A 128 -28.83 5.99 -19.04
N VAL A 129 -27.54 6.03 -19.34
CA VAL A 129 -27.00 6.63 -20.56
C VAL A 129 -27.57 5.98 -21.82
N LYS A 130 -27.62 4.64 -21.84
CA LYS A 130 -28.19 3.89 -22.95
C LYS A 130 -29.69 4.13 -23.13
N THR A 131 -30.43 4.28 -22.04
CA THR A 131 -31.89 4.47 -22.08
C THR A 131 -32.25 5.87 -22.56
N PHE A 132 -31.51 6.89 -22.17
CA PHE A 132 -31.82 8.30 -22.49
C PHE A 132 -31.02 8.87 -23.66
N ALA A 133 -30.17 8.07 -24.31
CA ALA A 133 -29.30 8.46 -25.43
C ALA A 133 -28.49 9.75 -25.17
N GLN A 134 -28.24 10.07 -23.89
CA GLN A 134 -27.46 11.26 -23.51
C GLN A 134 -25.98 10.92 -23.40
N SER A 135 -25.15 11.78 -23.97
CA SER A 135 -23.72 11.77 -23.76
C SER A 135 -23.42 12.53 -22.45
N VAL A 136 -23.10 12.15 -21.64
CA VAL A 136 -22.39 11.64 -20.51
C VAL A 136 -21.45 12.65 -19.88
N GLU A 137 -21.99 13.49 -19.03
CA GLU A 137 -21.21 14.29 -18.09
C GLU A 137 -20.30 13.40 -17.20
N SER A 138 -20.78 12.18 -16.87
CA SER A 138 -19.99 11.17 -16.17
C SER A 138 -18.85 10.62 -17.03
N PHE A 139 -19.01 10.48 -18.34
CA PHE A 139 -17.92 10.04 -19.23
C PHE A 139 -16.83 11.10 -19.38
N GLU A 140 -17.19 12.37 -19.50
CA GLU A 140 -16.23 13.47 -19.59
C GLU A 140 -15.41 13.58 -18.31
N ARG A 141 -16.04 13.40 -17.13
CA ARG A 141 -15.39 13.39 -15.84
C ARG A 141 -14.41 12.22 -15.72
N PHE A 142 -14.85 11.01 -16.01
CA PHE A 142 -14.00 9.82 -16.00
C PHE A 142 -12.84 9.95 -17.01
N TYR A 143 -13.12 10.38 -18.24
CA TYR A 143 -12.10 10.63 -19.27
C TYR A 143 -11.08 11.68 -18.83
N SER A 144 -11.53 12.78 -18.23
CA SER A 144 -10.65 13.83 -17.73
C SER A 144 -9.71 13.33 -16.62
N LEU A 145 -10.19 12.42 -15.74
CA LEU A 145 -9.37 11.78 -14.71
C LEU A 145 -8.31 10.86 -15.33
N ILE A 146 -8.69 10.08 -16.35
CA ILE A 146 -7.73 9.24 -17.09
C ILE A 146 -6.61 10.10 -17.69
N VAL A 147 -6.98 11.21 -18.36
CA VAL A 147 -6.00 12.12 -18.98
C VAL A 147 -5.10 12.77 -17.93
N LYS A 148 -5.68 13.25 -16.82
CA LYS A 148 -4.91 13.82 -15.69
C LYS A 148 -3.93 12.81 -15.12
N MET A 149 -4.39 11.57 -14.89
CA MET A 149 -3.57 10.49 -14.38
C MET A 149 -2.45 10.12 -15.37
N LYS A 150 -2.76 9.99 -16.64
CA LYS A 150 -1.75 9.79 -17.72
C LYS A 150 -0.69 10.90 -17.69
N ASP A 151 -1.11 12.16 -17.66
CA ASP A 151 -0.18 13.29 -17.68
C ASP A 151 0.67 13.34 -16.39
N PHE A 152 0.09 12.98 -15.26
CA PHE A 152 0.83 12.85 -14.01
C PHE A 152 1.89 11.75 -14.09
N VAL A 153 1.52 10.53 -14.54
CA VAL A 153 2.44 9.39 -14.67
C VAL A 153 3.56 9.71 -15.67
N VAL A 154 3.24 10.34 -16.80
CA VAL A 154 4.24 10.75 -17.79
C VAL A 154 5.23 11.75 -17.18
N ARG A 155 4.75 12.82 -16.52
CA ARG A 155 5.63 13.78 -15.85
C ARG A 155 6.51 13.14 -14.77
N TRP A 156 5.92 12.25 -13.96
CA TRP A 156 6.65 11.51 -12.94
C TRP A 156 7.74 10.63 -13.55
N SER A 157 7.40 9.81 -14.55
CA SER A 157 8.33 8.91 -15.24
C SER A 157 9.45 9.69 -15.94
N MET A 158 9.12 10.81 -16.61
CA MET A 158 10.13 11.68 -17.26
C MET A 158 11.05 12.34 -16.24
N GLY A 159 10.55 12.69 -15.05
CA GLY A 159 11.37 13.22 -13.95
C GLY A 159 12.42 12.25 -13.42
N PHE A 160 12.13 10.94 -13.47
CA PHE A 160 13.05 9.89 -13.02
C PHE A 160 13.87 9.25 -14.15
N LYS A 161 13.46 9.40 -15.42
CA LYS A 161 14.03 8.70 -16.57
C LYS A 161 15.56 8.75 -16.60
N ASN A 162 16.16 9.93 -16.55
CA ASN A 162 17.62 10.08 -16.69
C ASN A 162 18.36 9.45 -15.50
N LYS A 163 17.85 9.62 -14.28
CA LYS A 163 18.45 9.03 -13.08
C LYS A 163 18.36 7.51 -13.10
N MET A 164 17.19 6.97 -13.50
CA MET A 164 16.97 5.53 -13.59
C MET A 164 17.82 4.90 -14.70
N SER A 165 17.91 5.54 -15.88
CA SER A 165 18.78 5.07 -16.96
C SER A 165 20.24 5.09 -16.56
N LEU A 166 20.69 6.12 -15.84
CA LEU A 166 22.05 6.19 -15.33
C LEU A 166 22.33 5.12 -14.26
N TYR A 167 21.38 4.93 -13.35
CA TYR A 167 21.45 3.86 -12.35
C TYR A 167 21.60 2.49 -13.02
N GLU A 168 20.74 2.16 -14.00
CA GLU A 168 20.76 0.88 -14.71
C GLU A 168 22.07 0.69 -15.48
N ALA A 169 22.53 1.71 -16.17
CA ALA A 169 23.80 1.69 -16.89
C ALA A 169 24.98 1.44 -15.96
N ILE A 170 25.05 2.10 -14.81
CA ILE A 170 26.17 1.98 -13.86
C ILE A 170 26.09 0.64 -13.11
N SER A 171 24.92 0.24 -12.62
CA SER A 171 24.76 -1.02 -11.87
C SER A 171 25.10 -2.24 -12.70
N SER A 172 24.88 -2.18 -14.01
CA SER A 172 25.20 -3.24 -14.97
C SER A 172 26.63 -3.15 -15.52
N SER A 173 27.36 -2.06 -15.23
CA SER A 173 28.65 -1.72 -15.89
C SER A 173 29.89 -2.19 -15.09
N THR A 174 29.79 -3.25 -14.30
CA THR A 174 30.97 -3.78 -13.56
C THR A 174 32.16 -4.03 -14.48
N ALA A 175 31.92 -4.52 -15.70
CA ALA A 175 32.97 -4.76 -16.70
C ALA A 175 33.76 -3.51 -17.04
N PHE A 176 33.10 -2.34 -17.14
CA PHE A 176 33.73 -1.09 -17.52
C PHE A 176 34.82 -0.64 -16.53
N PHE A 177 34.60 -0.90 -15.26
CA PHE A 177 35.56 -0.59 -14.21
C PHE A 177 36.59 -1.70 -14.02
N LEU A 178 36.17 -2.95 -14.14
CA LEU A 178 37.00 -4.11 -13.85
C LEU A 178 38.06 -4.40 -14.93
N VAL A 179 37.67 -4.34 -16.21
CA VAL A 179 38.54 -4.71 -17.34
C VAL A 179 39.84 -3.89 -17.40
N PRO A 180 39.83 -2.55 -17.27
CA PRO A 180 41.08 -1.77 -17.27
C PRO A 180 42.02 -2.15 -16.15
N VAL A 181 41.49 -2.43 -14.96
CA VAL A 181 42.31 -2.82 -13.80
C VAL A 181 42.83 -4.24 -13.94
N ALA A 182 42.05 -5.17 -14.49
CA ALA A 182 42.52 -6.50 -14.79
C ALA A 182 43.70 -6.47 -15.81
N ILE A 183 43.61 -5.67 -16.86
CA ILE A 183 44.69 -5.46 -17.84
C ILE A 183 45.93 -4.88 -17.13
N MET A 184 45.75 -3.86 -16.31
CA MET A 184 46.86 -3.26 -15.55
C MET A 184 47.54 -4.28 -14.64
N LEU A 185 46.78 -5.12 -13.92
CA LEU A 185 47.34 -6.17 -13.05
C LEU A 185 48.16 -7.20 -13.85
N ILE A 186 47.69 -7.60 -15.03
CA ILE A 186 48.41 -8.54 -15.89
C ILE A 186 49.72 -7.90 -16.41
N THR A 187 49.67 -6.66 -16.86
CA THR A 187 50.85 -5.94 -17.39
C THR A 187 51.91 -5.62 -16.33
N THR A 188 51.49 -5.50 -15.07
CA THR A 188 52.39 -5.25 -13.94
C THR A 188 52.97 -6.54 -13.30
N GLY A 189 52.78 -7.70 -13.94
CA GLY A 189 53.40 -8.96 -13.51
C GLY A 189 52.47 -9.87 -12.72
N GLY A 190 51.17 -9.62 -12.68
CA GLY A 190 50.19 -10.55 -12.10
C GLY A 190 50.03 -11.83 -12.94
N ASP A 191 49.70 -12.95 -12.30
CA ASP A 191 49.37 -14.18 -13.00
C ASP A 191 48.11 -14.00 -13.87
N MET A 192 48.30 -14.04 -15.18
CA MET A 192 47.26 -13.85 -16.18
C MET A 192 46.06 -14.80 -15.96
N ARG A 193 46.35 -16.08 -15.65
CA ARG A 193 45.29 -17.08 -15.48
C ARG A 193 44.44 -16.82 -14.24
N GLN A 194 45.07 -16.40 -13.14
CA GLN A 194 44.40 -16.09 -11.90
C GLN A 194 43.59 -14.79 -12.03
N VAL A 195 44.17 -13.72 -12.62
CA VAL A 195 43.47 -12.46 -12.80
C VAL A 195 42.26 -12.57 -13.72
N LEU A 196 42.40 -13.31 -14.84
CA LEU A 196 41.26 -13.58 -15.73
C LEU A 196 40.20 -14.41 -15.07
N GLY A 197 40.56 -15.50 -14.36
CA GLY A 197 39.61 -16.33 -13.64
C GLY A 197 38.80 -15.54 -12.60
N ASN A 198 39.50 -14.77 -11.78
CA ASN A 198 38.86 -13.88 -10.80
C ASN A 198 37.96 -12.83 -11.49
N SER A 199 38.43 -12.23 -12.58
CA SER A 199 37.64 -11.22 -13.32
C SER A 199 36.32 -11.77 -13.83
N VAL A 200 36.30 -13.02 -14.34
CA VAL A 200 35.06 -13.67 -14.78
C VAL A 200 34.07 -13.80 -13.62
N ILE A 201 34.55 -14.20 -12.43
CA ILE A 201 33.68 -14.30 -11.24
C ILE A 201 33.08 -12.94 -10.89
N TYR A 202 33.87 -11.87 -10.86
CA TYR A 202 33.39 -10.52 -10.55
C TYR A 202 32.45 -9.97 -11.63
N LEU A 203 32.64 -10.30 -12.89
CA LEU A 203 31.75 -9.92 -14.00
C LEU A 203 30.37 -10.59 -13.87
N LEU A 204 30.31 -11.82 -13.39
CA LEU A 204 29.06 -12.55 -13.18
C LEU A 204 28.31 -12.07 -11.93
N ILE A 205 29.05 -11.76 -10.87
CA ILE A 205 28.46 -11.43 -9.55
C ILE A 205 28.15 -9.92 -9.43
N GLY A 206 28.94 -9.04 -10.04
CA GLY A 206 28.80 -7.59 -9.90
C GLY A 206 27.40 -7.05 -10.23
N PRO A 207 26.80 -7.40 -11.37
CA PRO A 207 25.47 -6.90 -11.72
C PRO A 207 24.34 -7.38 -10.80
N VAL A 208 24.54 -8.47 -10.06
CA VAL A 208 23.55 -9.02 -9.11
C VAL A 208 23.22 -8.02 -8.00
N PHE A 209 24.16 -7.14 -7.66
CA PHE A 209 23.91 -6.06 -6.69
C PHE A 209 22.79 -5.12 -7.12
N GLY A 210 22.73 -4.76 -8.42
CA GLY A 210 21.65 -3.91 -8.97
C GLY A 210 20.27 -4.56 -8.76
N VAL A 211 20.17 -5.87 -8.92
CA VAL A 211 18.92 -6.60 -8.68
C VAL A 211 18.47 -6.50 -7.22
N PHE A 212 19.38 -6.62 -6.26
CA PHE A 212 19.04 -6.47 -4.84
C PHE A 212 18.59 -5.05 -4.49
N MET A 213 19.19 -4.04 -5.09
CA MET A 213 18.76 -2.65 -4.88
C MET A 213 17.35 -2.40 -5.42
N MET A 214 17.01 -2.93 -6.58
CA MET A 214 15.65 -2.83 -7.13
C MET A 214 14.62 -3.58 -6.25
N ARG A 215 14.96 -4.75 -5.72
CA ARG A 215 14.10 -5.47 -4.77
C ARG A 215 13.87 -4.66 -3.49
N SER A 216 14.92 -4.01 -2.96
CA SER A 216 14.80 -3.14 -1.79
C SER A 216 13.77 -2.01 -2.00
N ALA A 217 13.77 -1.40 -3.19
CA ALA A 217 12.79 -0.38 -3.54
C ALA A 217 11.35 -0.94 -3.61
N SER A 218 11.17 -2.16 -4.11
CA SER A 218 9.88 -2.83 -4.15
C SER A 218 9.34 -3.13 -2.75
N ILE A 219 10.19 -3.60 -1.83
CA ILE A 219 9.81 -3.88 -0.43
C ILE A 219 9.28 -2.63 0.25
N GLN A 220 9.93 -1.47 0.10
CA GLN A 220 9.44 -0.20 0.64
C GLN A 220 8.04 0.15 0.14
N ASN A 221 7.73 -0.19 -1.11
CA ASN A 221 6.40 0.02 -1.65
C ASN A 221 5.35 -0.89 -1.01
N PHE A 222 5.66 -2.16 -0.78
CA PHE A 222 4.74 -3.11 -0.11
C PHE A 222 4.50 -2.75 1.35
N ILE A 223 5.55 -2.29 2.08
CA ILE A 223 5.38 -1.77 3.45
C ILE A 223 4.42 -0.59 3.44
N TYR A 224 4.63 0.38 2.55
CA TYR A 224 3.73 1.54 2.42
C TYR A 224 2.29 1.16 2.11
N LEU A 225 2.05 0.18 1.21
CA LEU A 225 0.70 -0.28 0.89
C LEU A 225 0.03 -0.99 2.08
N ALA A 226 0.78 -1.78 2.84
CA ALA A 226 0.26 -2.44 4.05
C ALA A 226 -0.08 -1.41 5.15
N GLU A 227 0.77 -0.41 5.37
CA GLU A 227 0.49 0.70 6.31
C GLU A 227 -0.76 1.47 5.88
N LEU A 228 -0.84 1.89 4.61
CA LEU A 228 -2.00 2.59 4.06
C LEU A 228 -3.29 1.77 4.20
N ALA A 229 -3.22 0.45 4.04
CA ALA A 229 -4.37 -0.43 4.19
C ALA A 229 -4.82 -0.52 5.66
N LEU A 230 -3.88 -0.62 6.61
CA LEU A 230 -4.18 -0.62 8.05
C LEU A 230 -4.78 0.72 8.49
N ASP A 231 -4.23 1.84 8.04
CA ASP A 231 -4.76 3.19 8.33
C ASP A 231 -6.20 3.34 7.82
N LYS A 232 -6.50 2.79 6.63
CA LYS A 232 -7.88 2.76 6.11
C LYS A 232 -8.82 1.92 6.94
N ILE A 233 -8.36 0.78 7.47
CA ILE A 233 -9.16 -0.04 8.38
C ILE A 233 -9.44 0.73 9.68
N ASP A 234 -8.42 1.34 10.26
CA ASP A 234 -8.57 2.11 11.49
C ASP A 234 -9.49 3.32 11.30
N ALA A 235 -9.32 4.08 10.23
CA ALA A 235 -10.21 5.19 9.89
C ALA A 235 -11.66 4.74 9.63
N ALA A 236 -11.85 3.57 9.00
CA ALA A 236 -13.17 3.00 8.76
C ALA A 236 -13.86 2.56 10.08
N LEU A 237 -13.09 2.18 11.09
CA LEU A 237 -13.57 1.73 12.39
C LEU A 237 -13.52 2.83 13.48
N ASP A 238 -13.05 4.02 13.12
CA ASP A 238 -13.01 5.18 14.02
C ASP A 238 -14.42 5.73 14.21
N TYR A 239 -15.03 5.35 15.31
CA TYR A 239 -16.36 5.77 15.73
C TYR A 239 -16.53 5.40 17.22
N ASP A 240 -17.32 6.17 17.95
CA ASP A 240 -17.58 5.90 19.36
C ASP A 240 -18.25 4.55 19.57
N ASP A 241 -17.86 3.85 20.62
CA ASP A 241 -18.48 2.58 21.00
C ASP A 241 -19.85 2.81 21.61
N PHE A 242 -20.74 1.83 21.44
CA PHE A 242 -22.05 1.86 22.05
C PHE A 242 -21.95 1.77 23.57
N ALA A 243 -22.45 2.77 24.26
CA ALA A 243 -22.49 2.78 25.71
C ALA A 243 -23.65 1.90 26.21
N TYR A 244 -23.32 0.71 26.69
CA TYR A 244 -24.32 -0.16 27.29
C TYR A 244 -24.74 0.37 28.66
N GLY A 245 -26.08 0.44 28.90
CA GLY A 245 -26.64 0.74 30.21
C GLY A 245 -26.35 -0.39 31.21
N ARG A 246 -26.43 -0.08 32.51
CA ARG A 246 -26.18 -1.05 33.59
C ARG A 246 -27.35 -2.00 33.82
N LYS A 247 -28.57 -1.68 33.37
CA LYS A 247 -29.78 -2.52 33.57
C LYS A 247 -29.90 -3.53 32.45
N THR A 248 -30.01 -4.81 32.81
CA THR A 248 -30.11 -5.93 31.86
C THR A 248 -31.52 -6.48 31.73
N ALA A 249 -32.49 -5.98 32.54
CA ALA A 249 -33.88 -6.39 32.50
C ALA A 249 -34.83 -5.20 32.66
N ILE A 250 -35.99 -5.27 31.99
CA ILE A 250 -37.10 -4.33 32.13
C ILE A 250 -38.06 -4.97 33.15
N GLU A 251 -38.17 -4.33 34.32
CA GLU A 251 -38.99 -4.87 35.44
C GLU A 251 -40.44 -4.36 35.36
N ASP A 252 -40.64 -3.06 35.13
CA ASP A 252 -41.94 -2.40 35.26
C ASP A 252 -42.52 -1.86 33.95
N GLY A 253 -41.79 -1.92 32.85
CA GLY A 253 -42.15 -1.35 31.58
C GLY A 253 -41.12 -0.33 31.03
N LEU A 254 -41.50 0.40 29.98
CA LEU A 254 -40.65 1.34 29.29
C LEU A 254 -41.35 2.71 29.22
N GLU A 255 -40.66 3.77 29.60
CA GLU A 255 -41.17 5.13 29.51
C GLU A 255 -40.21 6.03 28.76
N PHE A 256 -40.72 6.68 27.74
CA PHE A 256 -40.05 7.77 27.03
C PHE A 256 -40.54 9.10 27.57
N ARG A 257 -39.64 10.00 27.97
CA ARG A 257 -39.96 11.32 28.46
C ARG A 257 -39.22 12.36 27.65
N ASN A 258 -39.98 13.18 26.89
CA ASN A 258 -39.45 14.28 26.11
C ASN A 258 -38.25 13.92 25.24
N VAL A 259 -38.32 12.74 24.59
CA VAL A 259 -37.21 12.23 23.79
C VAL A 259 -37.20 12.93 22.44
N SER A 260 -36.07 13.55 22.14
CA SER A 260 -35.77 14.10 20.80
C SER A 260 -34.55 13.38 20.21
N PHE A 261 -34.62 13.06 18.92
CA PHE A 261 -33.54 12.37 18.23
C PHE A 261 -33.37 12.87 16.81
N SER A 262 -32.12 12.96 16.33
CA SER A 262 -31.76 13.41 14.98
C SER A 262 -30.72 12.48 14.36
N TYR A 263 -30.88 12.17 13.08
CA TYR A 263 -29.80 11.64 12.24
C TYR A 263 -29.08 12.83 11.59
N GLY A 264 -27.97 13.27 12.22
CA GLY A 264 -27.26 14.47 11.77
C GLY A 264 -28.04 15.75 12.00
N LYS A 265 -28.39 16.49 10.93
CA LYS A 265 -29.08 17.79 11.03
C LYS A 265 -30.61 17.68 11.07
N GLU A 266 -31.17 16.56 10.61
CA GLU A 266 -32.61 16.39 10.50
C GLU A 266 -33.19 15.74 11.74
N LYS A 267 -34.19 16.41 12.36
CA LYS A 267 -34.85 15.96 13.58
C LYS A 267 -35.91 14.93 13.20
N VAL A 268 -35.75 13.68 13.67
CA VAL A 268 -36.66 12.57 13.38
C VAL A 268 -37.67 12.36 14.50
N LEU A 269 -37.25 12.56 15.75
CA LEU A 269 -38.15 12.61 16.93
C LEU A 269 -38.04 13.96 17.57
N ASP A 270 -39.18 14.55 17.91
CA ASP A 270 -39.25 15.83 18.60
C ASP A 270 -40.17 15.74 19.81
N ASN A 271 -39.56 15.79 21.01
CA ASN A 271 -40.25 15.87 22.29
C ASN A 271 -41.30 14.74 22.49
N VAL A 272 -40.97 13.50 22.06
CA VAL A 272 -41.89 12.35 22.11
C VAL A 272 -41.90 11.77 23.52
N SER A 273 -43.13 11.61 24.07
CA SER A 273 -43.35 10.99 25.38
C SER A 273 -44.43 9.92 25.28
N PHE A 274 -44.13 8.73 25.78
CA PHE A 274 -45.13 7.65 25.93
C PHE A 274 -44.63 6.61 26.93
N LYS A 275 -45.55 5.80 27.44
CA LYS A 275 -45.26 4.70 28.39
C LYS A 275 -45.84 3.39 27.88
N VAL A 276 -45.08 2.33 28.03
CA VAL A 276 -45.48 0.94 27.73
C VAL A 276 -45.34 0.12 28.97
N ASN A 277 -46.45 -0.46 29.47
CA ASN A 277 -46.43 -1.28 30.68
C ASN A 277 -46.00 -2.72 30.34
N LYS A 278 -45.56 -3.47 31.35
CA LYS A 278 -45.20 -4.86 31.22
C LYS A 278 -46.38 -5.70 30.63
N GLY A 279 -46.11 -6.41 29.52
CA GLY A 279 -47.11 -7.21 28.81
C GLY A 279 -47.98 -6.45 27.82
N GLU A 280 -47.80 -5.14 27.70
CA GLU A 280 -48.49 -4.30 26.72
C GLU A 280 -47.72 -4.32 25.40
N THR A 281 -48.46 -4.29 24.27
CA THR A 281 -47.94 -4.19 22.94
C THR A 281 -48.33 -2.83 22.36
N VAL A 282 -47.36 -2.04 21.97
CA VAL A 282 -47.56 -0.71 21.35
C VAL A 282 -46.93 -0.68 19.96
N ALA A 283 -47.68 -0.22 18.98
CA ALA A 283 -47.19 0.00 17.62
C ALA A 283 -46.83 1.47 17.41
N LEU A 284 -45.58 1.73 16.97
CA LEU A 284 -45.13 3.03 16.53
C LEU A 284 -45.38 3.13 15.02
N VAL A 285 -46.21 4.09 14.60
CA VAL A 285 -46.53 4.34 13.20
C VAL A 285 -46.15 5.76 12.81
N GLY A 286 -45.64 5.95 11.61
CA GLY A 286 -45.22 7.24 11.09
C GLY A 286 -44.84 7.16 9.60
N ALA A 287 -44.55 8.31 9.01
CA ALA A 287 -44.02 8.37 7.65
C ALA A 287 -42.59 7.79 7.62
N SER A 288 -42.30 7.00 6.55
CA SER A 288 -40.98 6.44 6.30
C SER A 288 -40.11 7.46 5.57
#